data_f294b5ae1ea9ee105f526560a0b050b8
#
_entry.id   f294b5ae1ea9ee105f526560a0b050b8
#
_cell.length_a   1.000
_cell.length_b   1.000
_cell.length_c   1.000
_cell.angle_alpha   90.00
_cell.angle_beta   90.00
_cell.angle_gamma   90.00
#
_symmetry.space_group_name_H-M   'P 1'
#
loop_
_entity.id
_entity.type
_entity.pdbx_description
1 polymer ?
#
loop_
_entity_poly.entity_id
_entity_poly.type
_entity_poly.pdbx_seq_one_letter_code
_entity_poly.pdbx_strand_id
1 'polypeptide(L)'
;MRRGSIYWINLEPASPPELGKVRPAIVVSHLVYNERLGSVVVVPLSTRAPEIWPLRLRVAVPGQRVSFAVIAGIRQVSKARLHELLGQVPFETLGRLSEAIVSYLGD
;
A
#
# COMPACT_ATOMS: atom_id res chain seq x y z
N MET A 1 10.45 2.62 -9.42
CA MET A 1 9.20 2.71 -8.62
C MET A 1 9.39 3.68 -7.49
N ARG A 2 8.58 4.70 -7.50
CA ARG A 2 8.65 5.75 -6.49
C ARG A 2 7.79 5.40 -5.29
N ARG A 3 8.27 5.76 -4.12
CA ARG A 3 7.48 5.70 -2.88
C ARG A 3 6.22 6.55 -3.04
N GLY A 4 5.08 5.98 -2.68
CA GLY A 4 3.77 6.61 -2.86
C GLY A 4 3.05 6.25 -4.15
N SER A 5 3.70 5.53 -5.06
CA SER A 5 3.05 5.07 -6.29
C SER A 5 2.00 4.00 -5.97
N ILE A 6 0.86 4.07 -6.65
CA ILE A 6 -0.25 3.13 -6.47
C ILE A 6 -0.30 2.22 -7.69
N TYR A 7 -0.23 0.91 -7.47
CA TYR A 7 -0.31 -0.11 -8.53
C TYR A 7 -1.44 -1.09 -8.24
N TRP A 8 -2.01 -1.64 -9.30
CA TRP A 8 -2.73 -2.90 -9.18
C TRP A 8 -1.73 -3.99 -8.85
N ILE A 9 -1.99 -4.77 -7.80
CA ILE A 9 -1.08 -5.81 -7.33
C ILE A 9 -1.85 -7.10 -7.09
N ASN A 10 -1.28 -8.22 -7.55
CA ASN A 10 -1.81 -9.54 -7.22
C ASN A 10 -1.25 -9.98 -5.86
N LEU A 11 -2.12 -10.09 -4.88
CA LEU A 11 -1.78 -10.46 -3.51
C LEU A 11 -1.99 -11.95 -3.21
N GLU A 12 -2.36 -12.73 -4.22
CA GLU A 12 -2.52 -14.18 -4.07
C GLU A 12 -1.15 -14.91 -4.17
N PRO A 13 -0.96 -16.06 -3.50
CA PRO A 13 -1.89 -16.65 -2.54
C PRO A 13 -1.88 -15.93 -1.19
N ALA A 14 -3.02 -15.92 -0.53
CA ALA A 14 -3.17 -15.29 0.78
C ALA A 14 -4.04 -16.16 1.68
N SER A 15 -3.77 -16.10 2.98
CA SER A 15 -4.57 -16.78 3.99
C SER A 15 -5.18 -15.74 4.93
N PRO A 16 -6.50 -15.76 5.19
CA PRO A 16 -7.09 -14.81 6.12
C PRO A 16 -6.38 -14.82 7.46
N PRO A 17 -6.19 -13.64 8.10
CA PRO A 17 -6.74 -12.33 7.75
C PRO A 17 -5.94 -11.53 6.71
N GLU A 18 -4.95 -12.13 6.05
CA GLU A 18 -4.22 -11.48 4.98
C GLU A 18 -5.17 -11.07 3.85
N LEU A 19 -4.93 -9.89 3.27
CA LEU A 19 -5.68 -9.45 2.10
C LEU A 19 -5.16 -10.17 0.86
N GLY A 20 -6.07 -10.76 0.12
CA GLY A 20 -5.76 -11.42 -1.14
C GLY A 20 -6.32 -10.67 -2.34
N LYS A 21 -6.50 -11.38 -3.45
CA LYS A 21 -7.02 -10.88 -4.72
C LYS A 21 -6.08 -9.88 -5.39
N VAL A 22 -6.53 -9.34 -6.52
CA VAL A 22 -5.87 -8.22 -7.18
C VAL A 22 -6.49 -6.94 -6.62
N ARG A 23 -5.66 -6.07 -6.07
CA ARG A 23 -6.08 -4.82 -5.41
C ARG A 23 -5.12 -3.70 -5.73
N PRO A 24 -5.56 -2.45 -5.60
CA PRO A 24 -4.61 -1.36 -5.53
C PRO A 24 -3.77 -1.48 -4.26
N ALA A 25 -2.51 -1.12 -4.36
CA ALA A 25 -1.62 -1.04 -3.20
C ALA A 25 -0.61 0.08 -3.40
N ILE A 26 -0.14 0.64 -2.30
CA ILE A 26 0.79 1.77 -2.30
C ILE A 26 2.19 1.26 -2.04
N VAL A 27 3.14 1.61 -2.90
CA VAL A 27 4.56 1.35 -2.67
C VAL A 27 5.03 2.30 -1.57
N VAL A 28 5.52 1.75 -0.47
CA VAL A 28 5.98 2.54 0.69
C VAL A 28 7.48 2.45 0.91
N SER A 29 8.17 1.55 0.21
CA SER A 29 9.63 1.46 0.26
C SER A 29 10.27 2.55 -0.61
N HIS A 30 11.48 2.97 -0.19
CA HIS A 30 12.21 4.07 -0.84
C HIS A 30 12.71 3.68 -2.23
N LEU A 31 12.69 4.65 -3.15
CA LEU A 31 13.12 4.50 -4.54
C LEU A 31 14.51 3.84 -4.67
N VAL A 32 15.45 4.23 -3.82
CA VAL A 32 16.83 3.71 -3.89
C VAL A 32 16.85 2.19 -3.75
N TYR A 33 16.07 1.65 -2.81
CA TYR A 33 15.99 0.21 -2.60
C TYR A 33 15.12 -0.46 -3.67
N ASN A 34 14.05 0.22 -4.09
CA ASN A 34 13.14 -0.30 -5.12
C ASN A 34 13.88 -0.53 -6.44
N GLU A 35 14.89 0.28 -6.75
CA GLU A 35 15.67 0.12 -7.97
C GLU A 35 16.69 -1.01 -7.88
N ARG A 36 17.11 -1.37 -6.67
CA ARG A 36 18.16 -2.37 -6.44
C ARG A 36 17.65 -3.77 -6.18
N LEU A 37 16.44 -3.87 -5.64
CA LEU A 37 15.84 -5.15 -5.23
C LEU A 37 14.80 -5.61 -6.25
N GLY A 38 14.61 -6.91 -6.33
CA GLY A 38 13.54 -7.50 -7.13
C GLY A 38 12.17 -7.42 -6.45
N SER A 39 12.09 -6.75 -5.31
CA SER A 39 10.90 -6.63 -4.49
C SER A 39 10.67 -5.19 -4.04
N VAL A 40 9.45 -4.91 -3.59
CA VAL A 40 9.08 -3.65 -2.97
C VAL A 40 8.23 -3.94 -1.73
N VAL A 41 8.13 -2.96 -0.84
CA VAL A 41 7.20 -3.05 0.30
C VAL A 41 5.96 -2.24 -0.05
N VAL A 42 4.80 -2.84 0.15
CA VAL A 42 3.52 -2.23 -0.18
C VAL A 42 2.55 -2.26 0.99
N VAL A 43 1.61 -1.33 0.97
CA VAL A 43 0.44 -1.31 1.85
C VAL A 43 -0.79 -1.50 0.96
N PRO A 44 -1.55 -2.58 1.15
CA PRO A 44 -2.72 -2.84 0.33
C PRO A 44 -3.87 -1.89 0.66
N LEU A 45 -4.72 -1.64 -0.33
CA LEU A 45 -5.91 -0.83 -0.20
C LEU A 45 -7.15 -1.71 -0.19
N SER A 46 -8.15 -1.31 0.58
CA SER A 46 -9.44 -1.98 0.68
C SER A 46 -10.54 -0.92 0.64
N THR A 47 -11.71 -1.28 0.16
CA THR A 47 -12.89 -0.40 0.22
C THR A 47 -13.59 -0.44 1.57
N ARG A 48 -13.10 -1.24 2.50
CA ARG A 48 -13.71 -1.42 3.81
C ARG A 48 -13.49 -0.22 4.72
N ALA A 49 -14.56 0.46 5.04
CA ALA A 49 -14.61 1.60 5.96
C ALA A 49 -14.79 1.12 7.40
N PRO A 50 -14.65 1.99 8.39
CA PRO A 50 -14.24 3.39 8.32
C PRO A 50 -12.72 3.59 8.45
N GLU A 51 -12.28 4.86 8.37
CA GLU A 51 -10.92 5.21 8.74
C GLU A 51 -10.72 4.98 10.24
N ILE A 52 -9.62 4.33 10.61
CA ILE A 52 -9.26 4.04 12.01
C ILE A 52 -7.76 4.25 12.16
N TRP A 53 -7.36 5.30 12.83
CA TRP A 53 -5.94 5.58 13.07
C TRP A 53 -5.34 4.58 14.07
N PRO A 54 -4.15 4.04 13.87
CA PRO A 54 -3.31 4.11 12.65
C PRO A 54 -3.54 2.94 11.69
N LEU A 55 -4.60 2.16 11.87
CA LEU A 55 -4.79 0.87 11.19
C LEU A 55 -5.35 0.99 9.79
N ARG A 56 -6.19 1.98 9.55
CA ARG A 56 -6.80 2.21 8.24
C ARG A 56 -6.83 3.70 7.95
N LEU A 57 -6.24 4.10 6.83
CA LEU A 57 -6.20 5.50 6.39
C LEU A 57 -6.91 5.66 5.07
N ARG A 58 -7.80 6.65 4.99
CA ARG A 58 -8.51 6.98 3.77
C ARG A 58 -7.52 7.47 2.70
N VAL A 59 -7.65 6.93 1.50
CA VAL A 59 -6.80 7.28 0.36
C VAL A 59 -7.67 7.41 -0.88
N ALA A 60 -7.51 8.53 -1.60
CA ALA A 60 -8.14 8.70 -2.91
C ALA A 60 -7.30 7.98 -3.97
N VAL A 61 -7.93 7.10 -4.72
CA VAL A 61 -7.29 6.35 -5.80
C VAL A 61 -7.92 6.78 -7.13
N PRO A 62 -7.13 7.29 -8.07
CA PRO A 62 -7.68 7.76 -9.35
C PRO A 62 -8.51 6.67 -10.05
N GLY A 63 -9.72 7.03 -10.46
CA GLY A 63 -10.61 6.11 -11.17
C GLY A 63 -11.22 5.00 -10.34
N GLN A 64 -11.01 5.01 -9.02
CA GLN A 64 -11.49 3.98 -8.12
C GLN A 64 -12.38 4.56 -7.04
N ARG A 65 -13.07 3.67 -6.30
CA ARG A 65 -13.81 4.06 -5.10
C ARG A 65 -12.86 4.58 -4.05
N VAL A 66 -13.39 5.37 -3.11
CA VAL A 66 -12.63 5.72 -1.90
C VAL A 66 -12.14 4.44 -1.25
N SER A 67 -10.85 4.41 -1.00
CA SER A 67 -10.17 3.25 -0.44
C SER A 67 -9.52 3.59 0.88
N PHE A 68 -9.13 2.54 1.61
CA PHE A 68 -8.46 2.67 2.91
C PHE A 68 -7.18 1.85 2.88
N ALA A 69 -6.07 2.49 3.21
CA ALA A 69 -4.79 1.81 3.34
C ALA A 69 -4.82 0.95 4.59
N VAL A 70 -4.65 -0.34 4.43
CA VAL A 70 -4.67 -1.32 5.54
C VAL A 70 -3.23 -1.48 6.04
N ILE A 71 -2.89 -0.75 7.09
CA ILE A 71 -1.51 -0.67 7.58
C ILE A 71 -1.00 -2.04 8.06
N ALA A 72 -1.84 -2.81 8.72
CA ALA A 72 -1.47 -4.16 9.17
C ALA A 72 -1.18 -5.13 8.02
N GLY A 73 -1.60 -4.78 6.80
CA GLY A 73 -1.33 -5.57 5.60
C GLY A 73 0.01 -5.27 4.93
N ILE A 74 0.83 -4.40 5.54
CA ILE A 74 2.14 -4.06 4.99
C ILE A 74 2.97 -5.32 4.75
N ARG A 75 3.53 -5.44 3.55
CA ARG A 75 4.30 -6.64 3.18
C ARG A 75 5.26 -6.38 2.04
N GLN A 76 6.28 -7.23 1.97
CA GLN A 76 7.16 -7.31 0.81
C GLN A 76 6.48 -8.13 -0.28
N VAL A 77 6.58 -7.67 -1.51
CA VAL A 77 6.10 -8.41 -2.68
C VAL A 77 7.14 -8.38 -3.79
N SER A 78 7.15 -9.43 -4.62
CA SER A 78 7.95 -9.41 -5.85
C SER A 78 7.42 -8.34 -6.80
N LYS A 79 8.31 -7.66 -7.50
CA LYS A 79 7.92 -6.69 -8.54
C LYS A 79 7.04 -7.33 -9.63
N ALA A 80 7.18 -8.64 -9.85
CA ALA A 80 6.38 -9.36 -10.82
C ALA A 80 4.88 -9.38 -10.48
N ARG A 81 4.52 -9.07 -9.23
CA ARG A 81 3.12 -8.99 -8.80
C ARG A 81 2.47 -7.65 -9.12
N LEU A 82 3.27 -6.65 -9.50
CA LEU A 82 2.75 -5.33 -9.83
C LEU A 82 2.32 -5.28 -11.29
N HIS A 83 1.13 -4.73 -11.51
CA HIS A 83 0.56 -4.58 -12.84
C HIS A 83 0.51 -3.10 -13.22
N GLU A 84 -0.65 -2.56 -13.47
CA GLU A 84 -0.82 -1.20 -13.95
C GLU A 84 -0.57 -0.16 -12.86
N LEU A 85 0.16 0.90 -13.21
CA LEU A 85 0.30 2.09 -12.36
C LEU A 85 -1.00 2.88 -12.41
N LEU A 86 -1.58 3.13 -11.24
CA LEU A 86 -2.84 3.88 -11.11
C LEU A 86 -2.61 5.36 -10.83
N GLY A 87 -1.55 5.68 -10.11
CA GLY A 87 -1.28 7.06 -9.72
C GLY A 87 -0.28 7.17 -8.60
N GLN A 88 -0.30 8.31 -7.95
CA GLN A 88 0.63 8.66 -6.89
C GLN A 88 -0.17 9.28 -5.75
N VAL A 89 0.05 8.86 -4.52
CA VAL A 89 -0.59 9.51 -3.38
C VAL A 89 -0.02 10.92 -3.18
N PRO A 90 -0.86 11.87 -2.74
CA PRO A 90 -0.37 13.20 -2.40
C PRO A 90 0.69 13.16 -1.30
N PHE A 91 1.57 14.14 -1.31
CA PHE A 91 2.64 14.26 -0.32
C PHE A 91 2.12 14.17 1.12
N GLU A 92 1.03 14.84 1.41
CA GLU A 92 0.41 14.84 2.74
C GLU A 92 -0.07 13.46 3.16
N THR A 93 -0.68 12.73 2.24
CA THR A 93 -1.14 11.35 2.48
C THR A 93 0.05 10.44 2.74
N LEU A 94 1.13 10.62 1.97
CA LEU A 94 2.35 9.82 2.16
C LEU A 94 2.96 10.07 3.55
N GLY A 95 2.94 11.31 4.03
CA GLY A 95 3.38 11.65 5.38
C GLY A 95 2.55 10.95 6.45
N ARG A 96 1.23 10.95 6.30
CA ARG A 96 0.32 10.27 7.23
C ARG A 96 0.52 8.75 7.20
N LEU A 97 0.75 8.18 6.03
CA LEU A 97 1.07 6.75 5.91
C LEU A 97 2.35 6.41 6.65
N SER A 98 3.38 7.23 6.50
CA SER A 98 4.65 7.02 7.20
C SER A 98 4.48 7.05 8.72
N GLU A 99 3.73 8.02 9.23
CA GLU A 99 3.43 8.11 10.67
C GLU A 99 2.65 6.88 11.15
N ALA A 100 1.67 6.44 10.38
CA ALA A 100 0.86 5.28 10.73
C ALA A 100 1.71 3.99 10.78
N ILE A 101 2.60 3.82 9.81
CA ILE A 101 3.50 2.67 9.76
C ILE A 101 4.43 2.66 10.97
N VAL A 102 5.01 3.81 11.30
CA VAL A 102 5.87 3.95 12.49
C VAL A 102 5.07 3.64 13.76
N SER A 103 3.86 4.17 13.86
CA SER A 103 2.99 3.91 15.01
C SER A 103 2.66 2.43 15.15
N TYR A 104 2.43 1.74 14.03
CA TYR A 104 2.06 0.32 14.03
C TYR A 104 3.24 -0.59 14.32
N LEU A 105 4.40 -0.28 13.75
CA LEU A 105 5.60 -1.13 13.85
C LEU A 105 6.53 -0.72 14.98
N GLY A 106 6.46 0.52 15.44
CA GLY A 106 7.30 1.05 16.51
C GLY A 106 6.87 0.57 17.89
N ASP A 107 7.70 0.83 18.83
CA ASP A 107 7.44 0.55 20.25
C ASP A 107 6.86 1.73 20.99
#